data_07d6aa4bff8ed7d1d4e0442a87f0d3f3
#
_entry.id   07d6aa4bff8ed7d1d4e0442a87f0d3f3
#
_cell.length_a   1.000
_cell.length_b   1.000
_cell.length_c   1.000
_cell.angle_alpha   90.00
_cell.angle_beta   90.00
_cell.angle_gamma   90.00
#
_symmetry.space_group_name_H-M   'P 1'
#
loop_
_entity.id
_entity.type
_entity.pdbx_description
1 polymer ?
#
loop_
_entity_poly.entity_id
_entity_poly.type
_entity_poly.pdbx_seq_one_letter_code
_entity_poly.pdbx_strand_id
1 'polypeptide(L)'
;MTSLTDETQLLYLHRYLYGGATTFTAHLMHMLSKLRRNNTVLRVCKTSEMKLRDFGYGLNYMNISKNVLSDIDHPFIVIFKDKFLPVLSSLNRKTEGSSPTVMVIHDYRDISDRVLPFIIDYKLITMRKSVQNFLKVKYELNSDFMYHPFYAYPVIIKKSRHRAVSISRISFEKNTDIILATNKMLDDDLSVMIYGCPSRIYVHKILGSAKADFNKCYFGMFQKSFSALTDILSQAKFVVDLSVLKHDGGGTQYTFLEAIHNKCALILHRKWLENKDINPSYCDFREGYNCFAVDNAKELAELIRGDQDTTKIVENASKLLYRHINSPWSNLLHL
;
A
#
# COMPACT_ATOMS: atom_id res chain seq x y z
N MET A 1 -34.36 6.68 0.68
CA MET A 1 -33.41 5.71 1.26
C MET A 1 -32.94 4.85 0.12
N THR A 2 -31.70 5.03 -0.37
CA THR A 2 -31.09 4.07 -1.28
C THR A 2 -30.88 2.80 -0.47
N SER A 3 -31.62 1.73 -0.80
CA SER A 3 -31.41 0.40 -0.20
C SER A 3 -29.94 0.04 -0.39
N LEU A 4 -29.26 -0.29 0.70
CA LEU A 4 -27.99 -1.01 0.64
C LEU A 4 -28.34 -2.31 -0.11
N THR A 5 -27.84 -2.46 -1.32
CA THR A 5 -28.15 -3.59 -2.20
C THR A 5 -27.50 -4.86 -1.64
N ASP A 6 -27.99 -6.04 -2.05
CA ASP A 6 -27.52 -7.39 -1.65
C ASP A 6 -26.06 -7.72 -2.09
N GLU A 7 -25.21 -6.70 -2.16
CA GLU A 7 -23.82 -6.80 -2.62
C GLU A 7 -22.85 -6.81 -1.43
N THR A 8 -21.78 -7.59 -1.56
CA THR A 8 -20.63 -7.56 -0.64
C THR A 8 -20.16 -6.12 -0.43
N GLN A 9 -20.13 -5.66 0.81
CA GLN A 9 -19.76 -4.29 1.16
C GLN A 9 -18.26 -4.21 1.51
N LEU A 10 -17.63 -3.06 1.24
CA LEU A 10 -16.26 -2.81 1.67
C LEU A 10 -16.25 -1.96 2.94
N LEU A 11 -15.75 -2.55 4.03
CA LEU A 11 -15.70 -1.95 5.35
C LEU A 11 -14.28 -1.48 5.66
N TYR A 12 -14.11 -0.17 5.82
CA TYR A 12 -12.81 0.45 6.10
C TYR A 12 -12.69 0.80 7.58
N LEU A 13 -11.95 -0.02 8.32
CA LEU A 13 -11.71 0.14 9.76
C LEU A 13 -10.34 0.77 10.03
N HIS A 14 -10.11 1.95 9.48
CA HIS A 14 -8.87 2.66 9.67
C HIS A 14 -9.13 4.14 10.00
N ARG A 15 -8.36 4.69 10.98
CA ARG A 15 -8.54 6.08 11.41
C ARG A 15 -8.23 7.09 10.31
N TYR A 16 -7.23 6.81 9.49
CA TYR A 16 -6.70 7.75 8.53
C TYR A 16 -7.05 7.32 7.11
N LEU A 17 -7.38 8.30 6.27
CA LEU A 17 -7.63 8.12 4.85
C LEU A 17 -6.36 8.42 4.04
N TYR A 18 -5.22 7.81 4.40
CA TYR A 18 -3.96 7.89 3.67
C TYR A 18 -3.08 6.66 3.93
N GLY A 19 -2.10 6.44 3.04
CA GLY A 19 -1.17 5.32 3.12
C GLY A 19 -1.69 4.03 2.46
N GLY A 20 -0.99 2.93 2.67
CA GLY A 20 -1.22 1.68 1.95
C GLY A 20 -2.63 1.13 1.99
N ALA A 21 -3.33 1.22 3.14
CA ALA A 21 -4.71 0.76 3.25
C ALA A 21 -5.69 1.58 2.38
N THR A 22 -5.48 2.90 2.27
CA THR A 22 -6.29 3.75 1.40
C THR A 22 -6.03 3.44 -0.07
N THR A 23 -4.76 3.27 -0.46
CA THR A 23 -4.38 2.91 -1.83
C THR A 23 -4.90 1.51 -2.19
N PHE A 24 -4.80 0.54 -1.27
CA PHE A 24 -5.42 -0.78 -1.43
C PHE A 24 -6.91 -0.68 -1.73
N THR A 25 -7.63 0.07 -0.90
CA THR A 25 -9.07 0.27 -1.05
C THR A 25 -9.39 0.87 -2.41
N ALA A 26 -8.62 1.88 -2.85
CA ALA A 26 -8.83 2.52 -4.14
C ALA A 26 -8.66 1.52 -5.29
N HIS A 27 -7.56 0.78 -5.33
CA HIS A 27 -7.33 -0.21 -6.38
C HIS A 27 -8.40 -1.30 -6.37
N LEU A 28 -8.75 -1.84 -5.20
CA LEU A 28 -9.78 -2.88 -5.08
C LEU A 28 -11.13 -2.38 -5.60
N MET A 29 -11.58 -1.20 -5.16
CA MET A 29 -12.86 -0.64 -5.59
C MET A 29 -12.91 -0.40 -7.09
N HIS A 30 -11.83 0.12 -7.70
CA HIS A 30 -11.78 0.31 -9.15
C HIS A 30 -11.73 -1.00 -9.94
N MET A 31 -11.05 -2.04 -9.44
CA MET A 31 -11.09 -3.37 -10.05
C MET A 31 -12.50 -3.97 -10.02
N LEU A 32 -13.22 -3.76 -8.91
CA LEU A 32 -14.56 -4.29 -8.72
C LEU A 32 -15.66 -3.42 -9.34
N SER A 33 -15.36 -2.19 -9.77
CA SER A 33 -16.36 -1.20 -10.23
C SER A 33 -17.20 -1.67 -11.41
N LYS A 34 -16.67 -2.53 -12.26
CA LYS A 34 -17.41 -3.12 -13.39
C LYS A 34 -18.43 -4.18 -12.98
N LEU A 35 -18.29 -4.73 -11.78
CA LEU A 35 -19.08 -5.84 -11.24
C LEU A 35 -20.02 -5.38 -10.13
N ARG A 36 -19.92 -4.15 -9.68
CA ARG A 36 -20.66 -3.61 -8.54
C ARG A 36 -21.49 -2.39 -8.95
N ARG A 37 -22.71 -2.31 -8.39
CA ARG A 37 -23.57 -1.13 -8.52
C ARG A 37 -23.19 -0.03 -7.53
N ASN A 38 -22.68 -0.41 -6.36
CA ASN A 38 -22.33 0.51 -5.29
C ASN A 38 -20.81 0.58 -5.10
N ASN A 39 -20.21 1.74 -5.35
CA ASN A 39 -18.79 2.03 -5.19
C ASN A 39 -18.50 2.89 -3.95
N THR A 40 -19.35 2.84 -2.94
CA THR A 40 -19.19 3.56 -1.69
C THR A 40 -18.46 2.69 -0.66
N VAL A 41 -17.42 3.26 -0.04
CA VAL A 41 -16.69 2.65 1.07
C VAL A 41 -17.42 2.94 2.37
N LEU A 42 -17.73 1.93 3.18
CA LEU A 42 -18.28 2.11 4.51
C LEU A 42 -17.16 2.35 5.53
N ARG A 43 -17.22 3.44 6.27
CA ARG A 43 -16.26 3.77 7.31
C ARG A 43 -16.93 3.86 8.66
N VAL A 44 -16.43 3.11 9.64
CA VAL A 44 -17.03 3.12 10.98
C VAL A 44 -16.58 4.34 11.78
N CYS A 45 -17.58 5.05 12.30
CA CYS A 45 -17.44 6.24 13.16
C CYS A 45 -18.32 6.12 14.41
N LYS A 46 -18.25 7.12 15.31
CA LYS A 46 -19.11 7.18 16.50
C LYS A 46 -20.59 7.39 16.13
N THR A 47 -20.83 8.18 15.14
CA THR A 47 -22.17 8.55 14.63
C THR A 47 -22.30 8.23 13.16
N SER A 48 -23.49 7.80 12.73
CA SER A 48 -23.80 7.64 11.31
C SER A 48 -24.08 9.00 10.68
N GLU A 49 -23.52 9.20 9.50
CA GLU A 49 -23.81 10.35 8.66
C GLU A 49 -24.16 9.83 7.26
N MET A 50 -25.39 10.00 6.84
CA MET A 50 -25.87 9.59 5.49
C MET A 50 -25.30 10.45 4.36
N LYS A 51 -24.24 11.23 4.64
CA LYS A 51 -23.58 12.10 3.67
C LYS A 51 -22.39 11.39 3.03
N LEU A 52 -22.36 11.36 1.71
CA LEU A 52 -21.19 10.94 0.95
C LEU A 52 -20.06 11.96 1.11
N ARG A 53 -18.86 11.48 1.34
CA ARG A 53 -17.63 12.27 1.48
C ARG A 53 -16.56 11.73 0.54
N ASP A 54 -15.68 12.60 0.11
CA ASP A 54 -14.55 12.22 -0.75
C ASP A 54 -13.57 11.30 -0.02
N PHE A 55 -13.34 10.11 -0.59
CA PHE A 55 -12.31 9.16 -0.16
C PHE A 55 -10.96 9.43 -0.83
N GLY A 56 -10.98 10.07 -1.97
CA GLY A 56 -9.90 10.19 -2.94
C GLY A 56 -10.01 9.13 -4.04
N TYR A 57 -9.19 9.28 -5.07
CA TYR A 57 -9.15 8.39 -6.23
C TYR A 57 -10.49 8.28 -7.00
N GLY A 58 -11.34 9.31 -6.92
CA GLY A 58 -12.68 9.30 -7.52
C GLY A 58 -13.70 8.44 -6.77
N LEU A 59 -13.41 8.04 -5.54
CA LEU A 59 -14.30 7.23 -4.71
C LEU A 59 -14.93 8.07 -3.59
N ASN A 60 -16.09 7.59 -3.13
CA ASN A 60 -16.77 8.17 -1.98
C ASN A 60 -16.75 7.22 -0.78
N TYR A 61 -16.93 7.77 0.42
CA TYR A 61 -17.21 7.00 1.62
C TYR A 61 -18.38 7.55 2.40
N MET A 62 -18.99 6.69 3.21
CA MET A 62 -20.06 7.03 4.12
C MET A 62 -19.69 6.60 5.55
N ASN A 63 -19.91 7.49 6.52
CA ASN A 63 -19.71 7.14 7.92
C ASN A 63 -20.92 6.37 8.44
N ILE A 64 -20.67 5.20 9.05
CA ILE A 64 -21.68 4.41 9.72
C ILE A 64 -21.31 4.21 11.20
N SER A 65 -22.32 4.13 12.08
CA SER A 65 -22.13 3.77 13.47
C SER A 65 -22.09 2.25 13.63
N LYS A 66 -21.62 1.78 14.79
CA LYS A 66 -21.67 0.36 15.13
C LYS A 66 -23.08 -0.23 15.09
N ASN A 67 -24.08 0.54 15.54
CA ASN A 67 -25.47 0.08 15.57
C ASN A 67 -25.97 -0.16 14.14
N VAL A 68 -25.71 0.78 13.21
CA VAL A 68 -26.03 0.59 11.78
C VAL A 68 -25.28 -0.59 11.19
N LEU A 69 -24.01 -0.78 11.57
CA LEU A 69 -23.22 -1.93 11.10
C LEU A 69 -23.85 -3.27 11.52
N SER A 70 -24.43 -3.35 12.74
CA SER A 70 -25.09 -4.55 13.21
C SER A 70 -26.37 -4.90 12.45
N ASP A 71 -26.97 -3.91 11.80
CA ASP A 71 -28.23 -4.09 11.05
C ASP A 71 -27.99 -4.43 9.56
N ILE A 72 -26.73 -4.35 9.09
CA ILE A 72 -26.39 -4.70 7.69
C ILE A 72 -26.16 -6.20 7.59
N ASP A 73 -27.01 -6.88 6.86
CA ASP A 73 -26.96 -8.33 6.66
C ASP A 73 -26.32 -8.72 5.32
N HIS A 74 -25.12 -8.23 5.08
CA HIS A 74 -24.36 -8.48 3.86
C HIS A 74 -22.94 -8.89 4.19
N PRO A 75 -22.26 -9.66 3.30
CA PRO A 75 -20.86 -9.98 3.47
C PRO A 75 -20.00 -8.72 3.37
N PHE A 76 -18.91 -8.72 4.14
CA PHE A 76 -17.95 -7.62 4.13
C PHE A 76 -16.57 -8.07 3.67
N ILE A 77 -15.90 -7.23 2.89
CA ILE A 77 -14.45 -7.22 2.77
C ILE A 77 -13.92 -6.19 3.76
N VAL A 78 -13.31 -6.65 4.84
CA VAL A 78 -12.91 -5.81 5.98
C VAL A 78 -11.44 -5.47 5.89
N ILE A 79 -11.13 -4.18 5.86
CA ILE A 79 -9.76 -3.64 5.95
C ILE A 79 -9.63 -3.02 7.34
N PHE A 80 -8.89 -3.66 8.25
CA PHE A 80 -8.89 -3.26 9.65
C PHE A 80 -7.51 -3.02 10.26
N LYS A 81 -7.52 -2.41 11.44
CA LYS A 81 -6.40 -2.32 12.40
C LYS A 81 -6.88 -2.67 13.81
N ASP A 82 -5.98 -3.20 14.65
CA ASP A 82 -6.25 -3.73 15.97
C ASP A 82 -7.03 -2.81 16.91
N LYS A 83 -6.84 -1.49 16.79
CA LYS A 83 -7.58 -0.48 17.59
C LYS A 83 -9.09 -0.40 17.34
N PHE A 84 -9.60 -1.12 16.35
CA PHE A 84 -11.02 -1.20 16.03
C PHE A 84 -11.71 -2.45 16.63
N LEU A 85 -11.09 -3.11 17.62
CA LEU A 85 -11.64 -4.28 18.35
C LEU A 85 -13.12 -4.18 18.69
N PRO A 86 -13.62 -3.04 19.25
CA PRO A 86 -15.03 -2.94 19.58
C PRO A 86 -15.97 -3.04 18.38
N VAL A 87 -15.49 -2.78 17.17
CA VAL A 87 -16.25 -2.92 15.92
C VAL A 87 -16.26 -4.38 15.48
N LEU A 88 -15.12 -5.07 15.61
CA LEU A 88 -15.01 -6.50 15.28
C LEU A 88 -16.00 -7.33 16.13
N SER A 89 -16.14 -7.02 17.43
CA SER A 89 -17.11 -7.69 18.27
C SER A 89 -18.59 -7.50 17.84
N SER A 90 -18.89 -6.43 17.12
CA SER A 90 -20.22 -6.20 16.55
C SER A 90 -20.45 -7.01 15.27
N LEU A 91 -19.41 -7.33 14.52
CA LEU A 91 -19.48 -8.21 13.36
C LEU A 91 -19.70 -9.67 13.77
N ASN A 92 -19.04 -10.14 14.83
CA ASN A 92 -19.13 -11.54 15.30
C ASN A 92 -20.53 -12.00 15.74
N ARG A 93 -21.42 -11.07 16.05
CA ARG A 93 -22.80 -11.42 16.48
C ARG A 93 -23.70 -11.96 15.37
N LYS A 94 -23.19 -12.01 14.13
CA LYS A 94 -23.96 -12.38 12.94
C LYS A 94 -23.64 -13.78 12.36
N THR A 95 -22.96 -14.64 13.12
CA THR A 95 -22.31 -15.82 12.56
C THR A 95 -23.22 -17.04 12.30
N GLU A 96 -24.45 -17.05 12.73
CA GLU A 96 -25.36 -18.16 12.38
C GLU A 96 -26.17 -17.79 11.12
N GLY A 97 -25.76 -18.32 9.97
CA GLY A 97 -26.50 -18.20 8.71
C GLY A 97 -26.18 -16.97 7.83
N SER A 98 -25.23 -16.12 8.20
CA SER A 98 -24.84 -14.94 7.38
C SER A 98 -23.72 -15.27 6.39
N SER A 99 -23.69 -14.52 5.30
CA SER A 99 -22.66 -14.62 4.27
C SER A 99 -21.26 -14.40 4.82
N PRO A 100 -20.23 -15.13 4.30
CA PRO A 100 -18.88 -15.09 4.86
C PRO A 100 -18.24 -13.70 4.76
N THR A 101 -17.79 -13.19 5.89
CA THR A 101 -16.99 -11.97 5.94
C THR A 101 -15.51 -12.30 5.76
N VAL A 102 -14.83 -11.55 4.92
CA VAL A 102 -13.41 -11.70 4.63
C VAL A 102 -12.62 -10.60 5.31
N MET A 103 -11.55 -10.95 6.02
CA MET A 103 -10.64 -10.00 6.64
C MET A 103 -9.31 -9.92 5.90
N VAL A 104 -8.94 -8.72 5.49
CA VAL A 104 -7.69 -8.45 4.78
C VAL A 104 -6.64 -7.97 5.78
N ILE A 105 -5.58 -8.74 5.93
CA ILE A 105 -4.45 -8.47 6.82
C ILE A 105 -3.33 -7.84 6.00
N HIS A 106 -3.05 -6.56 6.24
CA HIS A 106 -2.01 -5.82 5.51
C HIS A 106 -0.61 -5.98 6.09
N ASP A 107 -0.54 -6.10 7.43
CA ASP A 107 0.73 -6.04 8.16
C ASP A 107 0.62 -6.96 9.37
N TYR A 108 1.72 -7.64 9.74
CA TYR A 108 1.76 -8.46 10.95
C TYR A 108 1.43 -7.66 12.21
N ARG A 109 1.68 -6.34 12.21
CA ARG A 109 1.35 -5.42 13.32
C ARG A 109 -0.14 -5.12 13.46
N ASP A 110 -0.94 -5.53 12.49
CA ASP A 110 -2.41 -5.39 12.57
C ASP A 110 -3.03 -6.50 13.44
N ILE A 111 -2.27 -7.54 13.76
CA ILE A 111 -2.69 -8.67 14.59
C ILE A 111 -1.98 -8.65 15.96
N SER A 112 -2.77 -8.76 17.00
CA SER A 112 -2.30 -8.94 18.37
C SER A 112 -3.14 -9.99 19.06
N ASP A 113 -2.70 -10.50 20.21
CA ASP A 113 -3.43 -11.49 21.00
C ASP A 113 -4.86 -11.01 21.37
N ARG A 114 -5.05 -9.68 21.44
CA ARG A 114 -6.37 -9.08 21.69
C ARG A 114 -7.32 -9.17 20.49
N VAL A 115 -6.78 -9.27 19.28
CA VAL A 115 -7.57 -9.35 18.04
C VAL A 115 -7.99 -10.78 17.73
N LEU A 116 -7.18 -11.76 18.09
CA LEU A 116 -7.37 -13.17 17.75
C LEU A 116 -8.80 -13.69 18.00
N PRO A 117 -9.40 -13.49 19.19
CA PRO A 117 -10.74 -14.01 19.47
C PRO A 117 -11.85 -13.45 18.55
N PHE A 118 -11.56 -12.36 17.83
CA PHE A 118 -12.53 -11.70 16.97
C PHE A 118 -12.34 -12.02 15.48
N ILE A 119 -11.26 -12.69 15.11
CA ILE A 119 -10.94 -12.93 13.69
C ILE A 119 -10.78 -14.42 13.36
N ILE A 120 -10.71 -15.29 14.36
CA ILE A 120 -10.42 -16.72 14.18
C ILE A 120 -11.47 -17.42 13.28
N ASP A 121 -12.73 -16.97 13.35
CA ASP A 121 -13.85 -17.56 12.61
C ASP A 121 -14.03 -16.96 11.21
N TYR A 122 -13.19 -16.00 10.83
CA TYR A 122 -13.31 -15.35 9.53
C TYR A 122 -12.31 -15.89 8.51
N LYS A 123 -12.68 -15.79 7.24
CA LYS A 123 -11.74 -16.00 6.17
C LYS A 123 -10.69 -14.90 6.15
N LEU A 124 -9.43 -15.28 6.37
CA LEU A 124 -8.31 -14.34 6.39
C LEU A 124 -7.60 -14.31 5.02
N ILE A 125 -7.30 -13.12 4.54
CA ILE A 125 -6.51 -12.90 3.33
C ILE A 125 -5.28 -12.07 3.66
N THR A 126 -4.13 -12.51 3.16
CA THR A 126 -2.86 -11.78 3.25
C THR A 126 -2.32 -11.49 1.85
N MET A 127 -1.59 -10.38 1.69
CA MET A 127 -1.05 -9.95 0.42
C MET A 127 0.48 -10.11 0.32
N ARG A 128 1.12 -10.56 1.40
CA ARG A 128 2.54 -10.87 1.47
C ARG A 128 2.74 -12.23 2.14
N LYS A 129 3.56 -13.05 1.55
CA LYS A 129 3.86 -14.39 2.08
C LYS A 129 4.54 -14.35 3.44
N SER A 130 5.31 -13.29 3.71
CA SER A 130 5.89 -13.04 5.05
C SER A 130 4.82 -12.90 6.12
N VAL A 131 3.74 -12.15 5.84
CA VAL A 131 2.61 -11.98 6.76
C VAL A 131 1.82 -13.29 6.91
N GLN A 132 1.59 -14.03 5.82
CA GLN A 132 0.95 -15.34 5.85
C GLN A 132 1.71 -16.31 6.75
N ASN A 133 3.03 -16.41 6.55
CA ASN A 133 3.89 -17.27 7.36
C ASN A 133 3.89 -16.85 8.83
N PHE A 134 3.95 -15.54 9.10
CA PHE A 134 3.89 -15.01 10.46
C PHE A 134 2.59 -15.42 11.19
N LEU A 135 1.43 -15.32 10.53
CA LEU A 135 0.15 -15.74 11.09
C LEU A 135 0.14 -17.24 11.41
N LYS A 136 0.65 -18.06 10.48
CA LYS A 136 0.72 -19.50 10.66
C LYS A 136 1.66 -19.92 11.79
N VAL A 137 2.87 -19.35 11.84
CA VAL A 137 3.90 -19.75 12.82
C VAL A 137 3.58 -19.23 14.22
N LYS A 138 3.13 -17.99 14.33
CA LYS A 138 2.93 -17.36 15.64
C LYS A 138 1.56 -17.65 16.24
N TYR A 139 0.53 -17.76 15.42
CA TYR A 139 -0.85 -17.80 15.86
C TYR A 139 -1.61 -19.05 15.40
N GLU A 140 -0.95 -19.93 14.65
CA GLU A 140 -1.56 -21.13 14.05
C GLU A 140 -2.75 -20.81 13.13
N LEU A 141 -2.86 -19.58 12.66
CA LEU A 141 -3.93 -19.11 11.79
C LEU A 141 -3.63 -19.42 10.33
N ASN A 142 -4.58 -20.05 9.66
CA ASN A 142 -4.55 -20.20 8.21
C ASN A 142 -5.09 -18.94 7.54
N SER A 143 -4.47 -18.54 6.43
CA SER A 143 -4.94 -17.45 5.60
C SER A 143 -4.67 -17.76 4.13
N ASP A 144 -5.53 -17.26 3.25
CA ASP A 144 -5.30 -17.29 1.82
C ASP A 144 -4.32 -16.21 1.42
N PHE A 145 -3.42 -16.52 0.49
CA PHE A 145 -2.55 -15.52 -0.11
C PHE A 145 -3.20 -15.00 -1.40
N MET A 146 -3.30 -13.67 -1.53
CA MET A 146 -3.68 -13.00 -2.77
C MET A 146 -2.71 -11.87 -3.07
N TYR A 147 -2.35 -11.68 -4.35
CA TYR A 147 -1.58 -10.50 -4.74
C TYR A 147 -2.39 -9.23 -4.47
N HIS A 148 -1.71 -8.11 -4.21
CA HIS A 148 -2.39 -6.81 -4.03
C HIS A 148 -3.33 -6.56 -5.20
N PRO A 149 -4.58 -6.13 -4.99
CA PRO A 149 -5.42 -5.67 -6.09
C PRO A 149 -4.75 -4.48 -6.76
N PHE A 150 -4.64 -4.51 -8.07
CA PHE A 150 -4.05 -3.41 -8.81
C PHE A 150 -4.91 -3.05 -10.03
N TYR A 151 -5.54 -1.88 -9.97
CA TYR A 151 -6.27 -1.31 -11.09
C TYR A 151 -5.28 -0.67 -12.07
N ALA A 152 -5.25 -1.16 -13.30
CA ALA A 152 -4.43 -0.60 -14.37
C ALA A 152 -5.10 0.67 -14.92
N TYR A 153 -4.84 1.79 -14.28
CA TYR A 153 -5.34 3.10 -14.72
C TYR A 153 -4.53 3.67 -15.89
N PRO A 154 -5.08 4.64 -16.66
CA PRO A 154 -4.34 5.27 -17.73
C PRO A 154 -3.07 5.96 -17.26
N VAL A 155 -1.96 5.75 -17.96
CA VAL A 155 -0.67 6.39 -17.67
C VAL A 155 -0.15 7.17 -18.86
N ILE A 156 0.56 8.25 -18.58
CA ILE A 156 1.27 9.06 -19.58
C ILE A 156 2.76 8.81 -19.42
N ILE A 157 3.40 8.30 -20.46
CA ILE A 157 4.85 8.01 -20.44
C ILE A 157 5.56 9.04 -21.30
N LYS A 158 6.39 9.89 -20.68
CA LYS A 158 7.23 10.84 -21.42
C LYS A 158 8.42 10.13 -22.06
N LYS A 159 8.82 10.57 -23.24
CA LYS A 159 9.96 9.99 -23.98
C LYS A 159 11.30 10.22 -23.26
N SER A 160 11.51 11.41 -22.70
CA SER A 160 12.71 11.72 -21.90
C SER A 160 12.38 11.68 -20.41
N ARG A 161 13.08 10.83 -19.68
CA ARG A 161 12.92 10.58 -18.25
C ARG A 161 14.30 10.51 -17.62
N HIS A 162 14.59 11.41 -16.71
CA HIS A 162 15.90 11.52 -16.08
C HIS A 162 15.83 11.66 -14.57
N ARG A 163 14.65 11.98 -14.01
CA ARG A 163 14.47 12.27 -12.59
C ARG A 163 14.34 10.99 -11.75
N ALA A 164 14.80 11.10 -10.51
CA ALA A 164 14.50 10.13 -9.46
C ALA A 164 13.46 10.71 -8.50
N VAL A 165 12.48 9.90 -8.10
CA VAL A 165 11.43 10.33 -7.17
C VAL A 165 11.24 9.31 -6.05
N SER A 166 10.87 9.78 -4.85
CA SER A 166 10.38 8.97 -3.75
C SER A 166 8.94 9.39 -3.44
N ILE A 167 8.00 8.44 -3.49
CA ILE A 167 6.56 8.67 -3.31
C ILE A 167 6.01 7.92 -2.10
N SER A 168 6.78 7.77 -1.06
CA SER A 168 6.42 7.01 0.13
C SER A 168 6.20 7.91 1.36
N ARG A 169 5.70 7.34 2.46
CA ARG A 169 5.69 8.04 3.74
C ARG A 169 7.12 8.41 4.15
N ILE A 170 7.27 9.56 4.78
CA ILE A 170 8.55 10.00 5.34
C ILE A 170 8.57 9.59 6.81
N SER A 171 9.20 8.44 7.10
CA SER A 171 9.19 7.80 8.43
C SER A 171 10.45 6.97 8.66
N PHE A 172 10.65 6.50 9.89
CA PHE A 172 11.83 5.70 10.28
C PHE A 172 12.10 4.49 9.38
N GLU A 173 11.04 3.86 8.89
CA GLU A 173 11.13 2.65 8.07
C GLU A 173 11.50 2.94 6.60
N LYS A 174 11.54 4.21 6.20
CA LYS A 174 11.71 4.64 4.80
C LYS A 174 13.06 5.26 4.50
N ASN A 175 13.91 5.43 5.53
CA ASN A 175 15.30 5.89 5.41
C ASN A 175 15.47 7.12 4.49
N THR A 176 14.62 8.14 4.67
CA THR A 176 14.68 9.38 3.88
C THR A 176 15.98 10.15 4.12
N ASP A 177 16.63 9.95 5.25
CA ASP A 177 17.95 10.47 5.58
C ASP A 177 19.03 10.01 4.58
N ILE A 178 18.98 8.76 4.11
CA ILE A 178 19.86 8.26 3.05
C ILE A 178 19.62 9.04 1.76
N ILE A 179 18.35 9.31 1.40
CA ILE A 179 18.00 10.11 0.21
C ILE A 179 18.56 11.53 0.32
N LEU A 180 18.45 12.16 1.49
CA LEU A 180 19.01 13.50 1.72
C LEU A 180 20.55 13.52 1.62
N ALA A 181 21.21 12.50 2.18
CA ALA A 181 22.66 12.34 2.04
C ALA A 181 23.07 12.12 0.57
N THR A 182 22.26 11.40 -0.21
CA THR A 182 22.46 11.23 -1.66
C THR A 182 22.34 12.56 -2.39
N ASN A 183 21.30 13.35 -2.12
CA ASN A 183 21.08 14.64 -2.76
C ASN A 183 22.24 15.66 -2.54
N LYS A 184 22.96 15.56 -1.43
CA LYS A 184 24.18 16.34 -1.22
C LYS A 184 25.34 15.98 -2.14
N MET A 185 25.29 14.81 -2.74
CA MET A 185 26.32 14.30 -3.68
C MET A 185 25.92 14.50 -5.12
N LEU A 186 24.64 14.77 -5.41
CA LEU A 186 24.09 14.94 -6.73
C LEU A 186 23.99 16.42 -7.11
N ASP A 187 24.02 16.69 -8.41
CA ASP A 187 23.64 17.98 -8.94
C ASP A 187 22.13 18.21 -8.77
N ASP A 188 21.69 19.47 -8.71
CA ASP A 188 20.30 19.83 -8.38
C ASP A 188 19.28 19.20 -9.35
N ASP A 189 19.61 19.08 -10.61
CA ASP A 189 18.76 18.46 -11.66
C ASP A 189 18.62 16.94 -11.52
N LEU A 190 19.58 16.28 -10.88
CA LEU A 190 19.60 14.84 -10.59
C LEU A 190 19.06 14.51 -9.19
N SER A 191 18.79 15.52 -8.37
CA SER A 191 18.31 15.32 -7.00
C SER A 191 17.01 14.53 -6.95
N VAL A 192 16.91 13.60 -6.00
CA VAL A 192 15.71 12.81 -5.75
C VAL A 192 14.61 13.71 -5.18
N MET A 193 13.51 13.84 -5.90
CA MET A 193 12.33 14.58 -5.45
C MET A 193 11.53 13.74 -4.46
N ILE A 194 11.17 14.32 -3.31
CA ILE A 194 10.50 13.59 -2.22
C ILE A 194 9.05 14.05 -2.13
N TYR A 195 8.13 13.10 -2.22
CA TYR A 195 6.69 13.27 -2.02
C TYR A 195 6.19 12.34 -0.93
N GLY A 196 5.24 12.80 -0.11
CA GLY A 196 4.58 11.92 0.84
C GLY A 196 4.26 12.59 2.18
N CYS A 197 3.55 11.86 3.04
CA CYS A 197 3.15 12.36 4.35
C CYS A 197 4.31 12.25 5.35
N PRO A 198 4.80 13.36 5.93
CA PRO A 198 5.90 13.33 6.88
C PRO A 198 5.43 12.92 8.28
N SER A 199 6.17 12.01 8.91
CA SER A 199 6.09 11.79 10.34
C SER A 199 6.79 12.94 11.07
N ARG A 200 6.04 13.73 11.86
CA ARG A 200 6.59 14.86 12.62
C ARG A 200 7.76 14.44 13.51
N ILE A 201 7.65 13.27 14.15
CA ILE A 201 8.70 12.78 15.05
C ILE A 201 9.97 12.43 14.27
N TYR A 202 9.84 11.77 13.11
CA TYR A 202 10.99 11.43 12.28
C TYR A 202 11.67 12.70 11.72
N VAL A 203 10.90 13.61 11.16
CA VAL A 203 11.44 14.87 10.63
C VAL A 203 12.16 15.67 11.72
N HIS A 204 11.59 15.74 12.93
CA HIS A 204 12.23 16.44 14.03
C HIS A 204 13.50 15.75 14.54
N LYS A 205 13.45 14.43 14.77
CA LYS A 205 14.55 13.68 15.42
C LYS A 205 15.68 13.31 14.47
N ILE A 206 15.36 12.95 13.24
CA ILE A 206 16.33 12.40 12.27
C ILE A 206 16.73 13.45 11.23
N LEU A 207 15.75 14.18 10.68
CA LEU A 207 16.00 15.16 9.63
C LEU A 207 16.22 16.58 10.18
N GLY A 208 16.18 16.78 11.52
CA GLY A 208 16.25 18.11 12.13
C GLY A 208 17.50 18.91 11.75
N SER A 209 18.67 18.29 11.72
CA SER A 209 19.92 18.90 11.27
C SER A 209 20.00 19.13 9.75
N ALA A 210 19.22 18.40 8.96
CA ALA A 210 19.15 18.49 7.51
C ALA A 210 17.84 19.13 7.01
N LYS A 211 17.14 19.90 7.88
CA LYS A 211 15.82 20.46 7.55
C LYS A 211 15.85 21.39 6.32
N ALA A 212 16.91 22.16 6.15
CA ALA A 212 17.07 23.04 4.99
C ALA A 212 17.17 22.22 3.69
N ASP A 213 17.97 21.14 3.71
CA ASP A 213 18.14 20.25 2.56
C ASP A 213 16.85 19.48 2.27
N PHE A 214 16.15 19.02 3.32
CA PHE A 214 14.84 18.39 3.18
C PHE A 214 13.84 19.34 2.50
N ASN A 215 13.74 20.58 2.93
CA ASN A 215 12.81 21.55 2.35
C ASN A 215 13.09 21.84 0.87
N LYS A 216 14.33 21.73 0.40
CA LYS A 216 14.68 21.92 -1.02
C LYS A 216 14.14 20.81 -1.92
N CYS A 217 14.09 19.58 -1.44
CA CYS A 217 13.70 18.41 -2.23
C CYS A 217 12.32 17.83 -1.86
N TYR A 218 11.64 18.39 -0.86
CA TYR A 218 10.30 17.95 -0.47
C TYR A 218 9.22 18.77 -1.18
N PHE A 219 8.45 18.09 -2.01
CA PHE A 219 7.39 18.68 -2.84
C PHE A 219 5.97 18.50 -2.25
N GLY A 220 5.88 18.05 -1.00
CA GLY A 220 4.61 17.90 -0.31
C GLY A 220 3.94 16.54 -0.50
N MET A 221 2.68 16.46 -0.09
CA MET A 221 1.83 15.31 -0.35
C MET A 221 1.16 15.49 -1.72
N PHE A 222 1.20 14.45 -2.54
CA PHE A 222 0.41 14.45 -3.77
C PHE A 222 -1.09 14.21 -3.47
N GLN A 223 -1.94 14.68 -4.35
CA GLN A 223 -3.38 14.43 -4.27
C GLN A 223 -3.66 12.92 -4.37
N LYS A 224 -4.68 12.45 -3.67
CA LYS A 224 -5.16 11.07 -3.76
C LYS A 224 -5.90 10.85 -5.08
N SER A 225 -5.13 10.78 -6.16
CA SER A 225 -5.61 10.64 -7.53
C SER A 225 -4.56 9.87 -8.34
N PHE A 226 -5.02 8.97 -9.20
CA PHE A 226 -4.15 8.24 -10.12
C PHE A 226 -3.50 9.15 -11.16
N SER A 227 -4.22 10.19 -11.63
CA SER A 227 -3.67 11.17 -12.56
C SER A 227 -2.54 11.98 -11.92
N ALA A 228 -2.73 12.51 -10.70
CA ALA A 228 -1.69 13.24 -9.99
C ALA A 228 -0.43 12.38 -9.74
N LEU A 229 -0.61 11.10 -9.45
CA LEU A 229 0.49 10.16 -9.30
C LEU A 229 1.21 9.92 -10.64
N THR A 230 0.46 9.74 -11.73
CA THR A 230 1.02 9.61 -13.08
C THR A 230 1.79 10.86 -13.49
N ASP A 231 1.30 12.06 -13.19
CA ASP A 231 2.00 13.32 -13.49
C ASP A 231 3.39 13.38 -12.84
N ILE A 232 3.49 12.95 -11.58
CA ILE A 232 4.76 12.86 -10.86
C ILE A 232 5.67 11.81 -11.51
N LEU A 233 5.16 10.60 -11.76
CA LEU A 233 5.95 9.46 -12.22
C LEU A 233 6.29 9.53 -13.71
N SER A 234 5.53 10.28 -14.52
CA SER A 234 5.75 10.41 -15.97
C SER A 234 7.14 10.95 -16.33
N GLN A 235 7.75 11.72 -15.44
CA GLN A 235 9.08 12.32 -15.60
C GLN A 235 10.19 11.49 -14.97
N ALA A 236 9.85 10.49 -14.16
CA ALA A 236 10.81 9.73 -13.39
C ALA A 236 11.38 8.54 -14.17
N LYS A 237 12.70 8.44 -14.25
CA LYS A 237 13.41 7.22 -14.65
C LYS A 237 13.43 6.21 -13.49
N PHE A 238 13.62 6.71 -12.27
CA PHE A 238 13.74 5.91 -11.06
C PHE A 238 12.68 6.27 -10.01
N VAL A 239 12.18 5.24 -9.32
CA VAL A 239 11.46 5.41 -8.06
C VAL A 239 12.30 4.80 -6.95
N VAL A 240 12.62 5.63 -5.96
CA VAL A 240 13.45 5.26 -4.81
C VAL A 240 12.55 4.98 -3.61
N ASP A 241 12.54 3.73 -3.13
CA ASP A 241 11.89 3.36 -1.87
C ASP A 241 12.85 2.52 -1.02
N LEU A 242 13.45 3.15 -0.03
CA LEU A 242 14.44 2.53 0.85
C LEU A 242 13.81 1.90 2.11
N SER A 243 12.64 1.29 1.95
CA SER A 243 11.93 0.62 3.04
C SER A 243 12.77 -0.49 3.67
N VAL A 244 12.80 -0.50 5.01
CA VAL A 244 13.31 -1.61 5.81
C VAL A 244 12.33 -1.86 6.93
N LEU A 245 11.64 -2.99 6.90
CA LEU A 245 10.67 -3.39 7.92
C LEU A 245 11.17 -4.64 8.64
N LYS A 246 11.20 -4.60 9.96
CA LYS A 246 11.49 -5.79 10.77
C LYS A 246 10.39 -6.84 10.51
N HIS A 247 10.77 -8.09 10.35
CA HIS A 247 9.87 -9.23 10.08
C HIS A 247 9.05 -9.12 8.78
N ASP A 248 9.37 -8.18 7.90
CA ASP A 248 8.68 -8.01 6.63
C ASP A 248 9.66 -7.51 5.57
N GLY A 249 9.55 -8.02 4.36
CA GLY A 249 10.44 -7.66 3.25
C GLY A 249 10.23 -8.57 2.06
N GLY A 250 10.95 -8.29 0.98
CA GLY A 250 10.90 -9.08 -0.25
C GLY A 250 9.59 -9.02 -1.02
N GLY A 251 8.48 -8.78 -0.35
CA GLY A 251 7.16 -8.66 -0.98
C GLY A 251 6.92 -7.29 -1.58
N THR A 252 5.73 -7.12 -2.16
CA THR A 252 5.35 -5.92 -2.91
C THR A 252 4.68 -4.87 -2.02
N GLN A 253 4.89 -3.59 -2.34
CA GLN A 253 4.18 -2.43 -1.80
C GLN A 253 3.52 -1.65 -2.94
N TYR A 254 2.51 -0.82 -2.63
CA TYR A 254 1.88 0.02 -3.67
C TYR A 254 2.86 0.97 -4.34
N THR A 255 3.79 1.57 -3.60
CA THR A 255 4.87 2.38 -4.19
C THR A 255 5.60 1.67 -5.32
N PHE A 256 5.85 0.35 -5.14
CA PHE A 256 6.54 -0.46 -6.15
C PHE A 256 5.65 -0.72 -7.37
N LEU A 257 4.39 -1.10 -7.14
CA LEU A 257 3.43 -1.37 -8.21
C LEU A 257 3.14 -0.12 -9.04
N GLU A 258 2.99 1.03 -8.39
CA GLU A 258 2.79 2.32 -9.04
C GLU A 258 3.99 2.71 -9.90
N ALA A 259 5.21 2.51 -9.40
CA ALA A 259 6.43 2.73 -10.14
C ALA A 259 6.50 1.85 -11.41
N ILE A 260 6.27 0.55 -11.24
CA ILE A 260 6.30 -0.41 -12.36
C ILE A 260 5.23 -0.09 -13.39
N HIS A 261 4.01 0.27 -12.95
CA HIS A 261 2.90 0.64 -13.83
C HIS A 261 3.26 1.86 -14.68
N ASN A 262 3.91 2.85 -14.08
CA ASN A 262 4.40 4.05 -14.76
C ASN A 262 5.75 3.83 -15.46
N LYS A 263 6.22 2.58 -15.60
CA LYS A 263 7.47 2.23 -16.30
C LYS A 263 8.71 2.90 -15.70
N CYS A 264 8.73 3.11 -14.39
CA CYS A 264 9.92 3.54 -13.67
C CYS A 264 10.71 2.32 -13.18
N ALA A 265 12.03 2.41 -13.21
CA ALA A 265 12.87 1.41 -12.56
C ALA A 265 12.87 1.63 -11.04
N LEU A 266 12.75 0.55 -10.29
CA LEU A 266 12.77 0.59 -8.82
C LEU A 266 14.19 0.57 -8.30
N ILE A 267 14.47 1.42 -7.31
CA ILE A 267 15.66 1.34 -6.46
C ILE A 267 15.19 1.06 -5.04
N LEU A 268 15.59 -0.09 -4.49
CA LEU A 268 15.20 -0.59 -3.19
C LEU A 268 16.38 -0.61 -2.22
N HIS A 269 16.13 -0.63 -0.93
CA HIS A 269 17.19 -0.94 0.04
C HIS A 269 17.51 -2.44 -0.02
N ARG A 270 18.80 -2.82 -0.07
CA ARG A 270 19.23 -4.22 -0.18
C ARG A 270 18.65 -5.10 0.94
N LYS A 271 18.53 -4.55 2.15
CA LYS A 271 17.88 -5.25 3.27
C LYS A 271 16.43 -5.61 3.04
N TRP A 272 15.72 -4.97 2.09
CA TRP A 272 14.38 -5.39 1.72
C TRP A 272 14.39 -6.72 0.97
N LEU A 273 15.42 -6.97 0.18
CA LEU A 273 15.61 -8.18 -0.64
C LEU A 273 16.21 -9.34 0.17
N GLU A 274 17.12 -8.99 1.08
CA GLU A 274 17.96 -9.95 1.83
C GLU A 274 17.57 -10.05 3.30
N ASN A 275 16.32 -9.73 3.65
CA ASN A 275 15.89 -9.79 5.04
C ASN A 275 16.03 -11.22 5.58
N LYS A 276 16.97 -11.42 6.52
CA LYS A 276 17.30 -12.73 7.12
C LYS A 276 16.14 -13.35 7.90
N ASP A 277 15.20 -12.54 8.35
CA ASP A 277 14.01 -12.99 9.07
C ASP A 277 12.96 -13.61 8.13
N ILE A 278 13.19 -13.57 6.80
CA ILE A 278 12.23 -13.96 5.79
C ILE A 278 12.83 -14.99 4.84
N ASN A 279 12.06 -16.01 4.52
CA ASN A 279 12.44 -16.99 3.53
C ASN A 279 12.69 -16.31 2.16
N PRO A 280 13.88 -16.49 1.55
CA PRO A 280 14.20 -15.89 0.25
C PRO A 280 13.18 -16.21 -0.86
N SER A 281 12.47 -17.35 -0.77
CA SER A 281 11.42 -17.72 -1.72
C SER A 281 10.21 -16.78 -1.70
N TYR A 282 10.07 -15.93 -0.68
CA TYR A 282 9.00 -14.93 -0.56
C TYR A 282 9.34 -13.61 -1.25
N CYS A 283 10.59 -13.45 -1.72
CA CYS A 283 11.03 -12.24 -2.36
C CYS A 283 10.52 -12.16 -3.81
N ASP A 284 9.73 -11.13 -4.11
CA ASP A 284 9.25 -10.83 -5.45
C ASP A 284 10.28 -10.06 -6.29
N PHE A 285 11.29 -9.49 -5.63
CA PHE A 285 12.31 -8.64 -6.24
C PHE A 285 13.68 -9.32 -6.23
N ARG A 286 14.41 -9.13 -7.34
CA ARG A 286 15.77 -9.61 -7.53
C ARG A 286 16.60 -8.49 -8.13
N GLU A 287 17.70 -8.13 -7.47
CA GLU A 287 18.64 -7.13 -7.95
C GLU A 287 19.20 -7.51 -9.34
N GLY A 288 19.31 -6.50 -10.20
CA GLY A 288 19.77 -6.67 -11.59
C GLY A 288 18.78 -7.36 -12.52
N TYR A 289 17.66 -7.87 -11.99
CA TYR A 289 16.62 -8.51 -12.78
C TYR A 289 15.36 -7.64 -12.92
N ASN A 290 14.73 -7.23 -11.82
CA ASN A 290 13.51 -6.41 -11.83
C ASN A 290 13.54 -5.21 -10.87
N CYS A 291 14.68 -4.96 -10.23
CA CYS A 291 14.97 -3.77 -9.45
C CYS A 291 16.48 -3.55 -9.35
N PHE A 292 16.87 -2.35 -8.91
CA PHE A 292 18.18 -2.07 -8.38
C PHE A 292 18.14 -2.13 -6.85
N ALA A 293 19.27 -2.40 -6.20
CA ALA A 293 19.39 -2.36 -4.76
C ALA A 293 20.61 -1.56 -4.31
N VAL A 294 20.45 -0.83 -3.20
CA VAL A 294 21.52 -0.01 -2.60
C VAL A 294 21.49 -0.15 -1.07
N ASP A 295 22.65 0.04 -0.44
CA ASP A 295 22.77 0.04 1.02
C ASP A 295 22.95 1.43 1.62
N ASN A 296 23.44 2.39 0.82
CA ASN A 296 23.87 3.69 1.32
C ASN A 296 23.72 4.80 0.27
N ALA A 297 23.96 6.04 0.72
CA ALA A 297 23.81 7.23 -0.11
C ALA A 297 24.80 7.29 -1.29
N LYS A 298 26.01 6.73 -1.14
CA LYS A 298 27.03 6.72 -2.20
C LYS A 298 26.59 5.84 -3.36
N GLU A 299 26.19 4.61 -3.08
CA GLU A 299 25.68 3.67 -4.09
C GLU A 299 24.45 4.26 -4.82
N LEU A 300 23.54 4.90 -4.07
CA LEU A 300 22.36 5.53 -4.66
C LEU A 300 22.75 6.68 -5.59
N ALA A 301 23.72 7.53 -5.19
CA ALA A 301 24.20 8.63 -6.02
C ALA A 301 24.90 8.12 -7.29
N GLU A 302 25.75 7.09 -7.20
CA GLU A 302 26.42 6.46 -8.34
C GLU A 302 25.41 5.87 -9.32
N LEU A 303 24.38 5.20 -8.81
CA LEU A 303 23.32 4.62 -9.64
C LEU A 303 22.50 5.70 -10.40
N ILE A 304 22.16 6.81 -9.74
CA ILE A 304 21.39 7.90 -10.36
C ILE A 304 22.21 8.65 -11.41
N ARG A 305 23.51 8.90 -11.16
CA ARG A 305 24.42 9.54 -12.13
C ARG A 305 24.67 8.67 -13.35
N GLY A 306 24.71 7.36 -13.14
CA GLY A 306 24.97 6.43 -14.23
C GLY A 306 23.81 6.45 -15.24
N ASP A 307 24.13 6.61 -16.52
CA ASP A 307 23.13 6.50 -17.60
C ASP A 307 22.82 5.03 -17.92
N GLN A 308 22.28 4.34 -16.92
CA GLN A 308 21.99 2.91 -17.02
C GLN A 308 20.75 2.68 -17.87
N ASP A 309 20.84 1.71 -18.79
CA ASP A 309 19.65 1.20 -19.48
C ASP A 309 18.75 0.44 -18.49
N THR A 310 17.56 0.98 -18.25
CA THR A 310 16.56 0.40 -17.35
C THR A 310 15.55 -0.50 -18.05
N THR A 311 15.62 -0.66 -19.37
CA THR A 311 14.60 -1.31 -20.21
C THR A 311 14.31 -2.73 -19.73
N LYS A 312 15.33 -3.57 -19.59
CA LYS A 312 15.16 -4.97 -19.14
C LYS A 312 14.62 -5.08 -17.70
N ILE A 313 15.06 -4.19 -16.83
CA ILE A 313 14.58 -4.12 -15.42
C ILE A 313 13.07 -3.84 -15.39
N VAL A 314 12.64 -2.83 -16.14
CA VAL A 314 11.22 -2.42 -16.23
C VAL A 314 10.36 -3.51 -16.89
N GLU A 315 10.85 -4.14 -17.95
CA GLU A 315 10.15 -5.26 -18.60
C GLU A 315 9.93 -6.44 -17.64
N ASN A 316 10.98 -6.84 -16.93
CA ASN A 316 10.89 -7.94 -15.97
C ASN A 316 9.99 -7.60 -14.78
N ALA A 317 10.06 -6.35 -14.27
CA ALA A 317 9.16 -5.88 -13.23
C ALA A 317 7.68 -5.88 -13.70
N SER A 318 7.42 -5.60 -14.97
CA SER A 318 6.06 -5.63 -15.54
C SER A 318 5.42 -7.02 -15.47
N LYS A 319 6.21 -8.10 -15.50
CA LYS A 319 5.71 -9.48 -15.31
C LYS A 319 5.17 -9.71 -13.89
N LEU A 320 5.78 -9.06 -12.89
CA LEU A 320 5.26 -9.09 -11.52
C LEU A 320 3.94 -8.32 -11.44
N LEU A 321 3.87 -7.12 -12.01
CA LEU A 321 2.66 -6.30 -12.01
C LEU A 321 1.46 -7.05 -12.61
N TYR A 322 1.66 -7.83 -13.66
CA TYR A 322 0.60 -8.63 -14.29
C TYR A 322 -0.09 -9.58 -13.31
N ARG A 323 0.65 -10.17 -12.36
CA ARG A 323 0.08 -11.04 -11.30
C ARG A 323 -0.88 -10.29 -10.38
N HIS A 324 -0.60 -9.01 -10.12
CA HIS A 324 -1.41 -8.13 -9.29
C HIS A 324 -2.69 -7.70 -10.01
N ILE A 325 -2.58 -7.32 -11.28
CA ILE A 325 -3.72 -6.94 -12.12
C ILE A 325 -4.71 -8.09 -12.27
N ASN A 326 -4.23 -9.32 -12.40
CA ASN A 326 -5.05 -10.52 -12.60
C ASN A 326 -5.33 -11.28 -11.29
N SER A 327 -5.09 -10.68 -10.14
CA SER A 327 -5.41 -11.29 -8.85
C SER A 327 -6.94 -11.45 -8.70
N PRO A 328 -7.45 -12.64 -8.29
CA PRO A 328 -8.87 -13.00 -8.41
C PRO A 328 -9.76 -12.38 -7.31
N TRP A 329 -9.60 -11.09 -7.04
CA TRP A 329 -10.39 -10.37 -6.02
C TRP A 329 -11.88 -10.34 -6.31
N SER A 330 -12.28 -10.45 -7.60
CA SER A 330 -13.68 -10.55 -8.00
C SER A 330 -14.40 -11.79 -7.42
N ASN A 331 -13.65 -12.85 -7.14
CA ASN A 331 -14.23 -14.07 -6.56
C ASN A 331 -14.80 -13.84 -5.15
N LEU A 332 -14.40 -12.74 -4.49
CA LEU A 332 -14.91 -12.37 -3.18
C LEU A 332 -16.29 -11.68 -3.21
N LEU A 333 -16.81 -11.36 -4.39
CA LEU A 333 -18.14 -10.78 -4.55
C LEU A 333 -19.27 -11.83 -4.54
N HIS A 334 -18.90 -13.11 -4.64
CA HIS A 334 -19.83 -14.23 -4.71
C HIS A 334 -19.77 -15.12 -3.45
N LEU A 335 -19.30 -14.53 -2.34
CA LEU A 335 -19.23 -15.21 -1.04
C LEU A 335 -20.58 -15.20 -0.34
#